data_9019cfdb3bdbd7fbc96b146ada9b27b7
#
_entry.id   9019cfdb3bdbd7fbc96b146ada9b27b7
#
_cell.length_a   1.000
_cell.length_b   1.000
_cell.length_c   1.000
_cell.angle_alpha   90.00
_cell.angle_beta   90.00
_cell.angle_gamma   90.00
#
_symmetry.space_group_name_H-M   'P 1'
#
loop_
_entity.id
_entity.type
_entity.pdbx_description
1 polymer ?
#
loop_
_entity_poly.entity_id
_entity_poly.type
_entity_poly.pdbx_seq_one_letter_code
_entity_poly.pdbx_strand_id
1 'polypeptide(L)'
;VYVVEGAVTLDGEALPPQTMAPLLAGDEPLLAAEGDARVVLIGGEPLGRRLLWWNFVATRRERLAEAAAAWAAGPGDATARFPQVAGETEFIPAPPFPAD
;
A
#
# COMPACT_ATOMS: atom_id res chain seq x y z
N VAL A 1 -10.04 0.15 -9.67
CA VAL A 1 -10.00 -1.21 -10.25
C VAL A 1 -8.70 -1.38 -11.01
N TYR A 2 -7.95 -2.43 -10.74
CA TYR A 2 -6.75 -2.81 -11.49
C TYR A 2 -6.93 -4.19 -12.10
N VAL A 3 -6.71 -4.34 -13.40
CA VAL A 3 -6.77 -5.62 -14.10
C VAL A 3 -5.40 -6.27 -14.09
N VAL A 4 -5.28 -7.42 -13.41
CA VAL A 4 -4.04 -8.21 -13.39
C VAL A 4 -3.92 -9.01 -14.69
N GLU A 5 -4.98 -9.74 -15.03
CA GLU A 5 -5.05 -10.57 -16.23
C GLU A 5 -6.51 -10.78 -16.68
N GLY A 6 -6.69 -11.20 -17.92
CA GLY A 6 -7.99 -11.44 -18.53
C GLY A 6 -8.56 -10.24 -19.25
N ALA A 7 -9.69 -10.45 -19.93
CA ALA A 7 -10.44 -9.42 -20.63
C ALA A 7 -11.60 -8.96 -19.77
N VAL A 8 -11.61 -7.69 -19.38
CA VAL A 8 -12.67 -7.07 -18.61
C VAL A 8 -13.19 -5.82 -19.28
N THR A 9 -14.44 -5.48 -18.99
CA THR A 9 -15.04 -4.20 -19.34
C THR A 9 -15.50 -3.47 -18.08
N LEU A 10 -15.43 -2.16 -18.12
CA LEU A 10 -15.98 -1.26 -17.11
C LEU A 10 -17.03 -0.38 -17.79
N ASP A 11 -18.30 -0.50 -17.40
CA ASP A 11 -19.44 0.16 -18.07
C ASP A 11 -19.49 -0.08 -19.59
N GLY A 12 -19.07 -1.30 -20.01
CA GLY A 12 -19.02 -1.68 -21.42
C GLY A 12 -17.76 -1.26 -22.17
N GLU A 13 -16.89 -0.43 -21.58
CA GLU A 13 -15.60 -0.07 -22.17
C GLU A 13 -14.51 -1.07 -21.77
N ALA A 14 -13.70 -1.49 -22.74
CA ALA A 14 -12.63 -2.45 -22.52
C ALA A 14 -11.56 -1.86 -21.58
N LEU A 15 -11.23 -2.63 -20.53
CA LEU A 15 -10.16 -2.33 -19.60
C LEU A 15 -9.05 -3.39 -19.76
N PRO A 16 -7.96 -3.08 -20.47
CA PRO A 16 -6.91 -4.05 -20.74
C PRO A 16 -6.18 -4.54 -19.48
N PRO A 17 -5.52 -5.71 -19.55
CA PRO A 17 -4.61 -6.16 -18.50
C PRO A 17 -3.54 -5.10 -18.16
N GLN A 18 -3.11 -5.08 -16.90
CA GLN A 18 -2.11 -4.16 -16.36
C GLN A 18 -2.53 -2.68 -16.45
N THR A 19 -3.84 -2.44 -16.47
CA THR A 19 -4.43 -1.09 -16.50
C THR A 19 -5.20 -0.83 -15.21
N MET A 20 -5.12 0.39 -14.73
CA MET A 20 -5.90 0.87 -13.57
C MET A 20 -6.95 1.88 -14.01
N ALA A 21 -8.19 1.65 -13.61
CA ALA A 21 -9.28 2.63 -13.71
C ALA A 21 -9.55 3.23 -12.31
N PRO A 22 -9.24 4.51 -12.08
CA PRO A 22 -9.66 5.19 -10.86
C PRO A 22 -11.17 5.44 -10.89
N LEU A 23 -11.83 5.24 -9.75
CA LEU A 23 -13.23 5.54 -9.55
C LEU A 23 -13.38 6.72 -8.59
N LEU A 24 -14.40 7.52 -8.80
CA LEU A 24 -14.73 8.61 -7.88
C LEU A 24 -15.67 8.11 -6.76
N ALA A 25 -15.73 8.86 -5.68
CA ALA A 25 -16.67 8.55 -4.60
C ALA A 25 -18.12 8.62 -5.14
N GLY A 26 -18.86 7.54 -4.95
CA GLY A 26 -20.24 7.41 -5.43
C GLY A 26 -20.38 6.76 -6.81
N ASP A 27 -19.29 6.46 -7.50
CA ASP A 27 -19.38 5.69 -8.74
C ASP A 27 -19.80 4.24 -8.42
N GLU A 28 -20.71 3.72 -9.23
CA GLU A 28 -21.19 2.33 -9.18
C GLU A 28 -21.06 1.68 -10.56
N PRO A 29 -19.84 1.55 -11.10
CA PRO A 29 -19.65 1.00 -12.43
C PRO A 29 -19.93 -0.49 -12.49
N LEU A 30 -20.37 -0.96 -13.63
CA LEU A 30 -20.51 -2.38 -13.92
C LEU A 30 -19.18 -2.95 -14.41
N LEU A 31 -18.56 -3.81 -13.60
CA LEU A 31 -17.40 -4.59 -14.02
C LEU A 31 -17.87 -5.93 -14.57
N ALA A 32 -17.50 -6.26 -15.80
CA ALA A 32 -17.85 -7.54 -16.44
C ALA A 32 -16.62 -8.21 -17.04
N ALA A 33 -16.63 -9.54 -17.12
CA ALA A 33 -15.60 -10.34 -17.77
C ALA A 33 -16.27 -11.39 -18.67
N GLU A 34 -15.71 -11.63 -19.87
CA GLU A 34 -16.21 -12.63 -20.81
C GLU A 34 -15.65 -14.04 -20.54
N GLY A 35 -14.66 -14.15 -19.66
CA GLY A 35 -13.97 -15.38 -19.27
C GLY A 35 -13.25 -15.21 -17.97
N ASP A 36 -12.26 -16.05 -17.72
CA ASP A 36 -11.44 -15.97 -16.51
C ASP A 36 -10.65 -14.65 -16.50
N ALA A 37 -10.79 -13.93 -15.41
CA ALA A 37 -10.08 -12.67 -15.20
C ALA A 37 -9.69 -12.52 -13.73
N ARG A 38 -8.60 -11.79 -13.49
CA ARG A 38 -8.17 -11.42 -12.14
C ARG A 38 -8.07 -9.91 -12.03
N VAL A 39 -8.78 -9.35 -11.06
CA VAL A 39 -8.80 -7.92 -10.79
C VAL A 39 -8.49 -7.65 -9.32
N VAL A 40 -7.94 -6.47 -9.04
CA VAL A 40 -7.75 -5.96 -7.68
C VAL A 40 -8.61 -4.71 -7.51
N LEU A 41 -9.41 -4.70 -6.45
CA LEU A 41 -10.18 -3.54 -6.02
C LEU A 41 -9.51 -2.95 -4.78
N ILE A 42 -9.16 -1.68 -4.84
CA ILE A 42 -8.57 -0.93 -3.73
C ILE A 42 -9.43 0.31 -3.50
N GLY A 43 -9.86 0.49 -2.27
CA GLY A 43 -10.66 1.65 -1.92
C GLY A 43 -11.05 1.65 -0.44
N GLY A 44 -11.79 2.65 -0.05
CA GLY A 44 -12.30 2.81 1.31
C GLY A 44 -12.59 4.26 1.64
N GLU A 45 -13.05 4.51 2.86
CA GLU A 45 -13.28 5.86 3.35
C GLU A 45 -11.98 6.67 3.45
N PRO A 46 -12.02 7.98 3.15
CA PRO A 46 -10.87 8.85 3.33
C PRO A 46 -10.42 8.88 4.79
N LEU A 47 -9.19 8.47 5.06
CA LEU A 47 -8.60 8.47 6.40
C LEU A 47 -8.07 9.84 6.85
N GLY A 48 -8.27 10.89 6.05
CA GLY A 48 -7.67 12.21 6.22
C GLY A 48 -6.18 12.21 5.85
N ARG A 49 -5.53 13.36 6.10
CA ARG A 49 -4.13 13.54 5.72
C ARG A 49 -3.23 12.53 6.43
N ARG A 50 -2.42 11.83 5.65
CA ARG A 50 -1.35 10.94 6.13
C ARG A 50 -0.03 11.38 5.50
N LEU A 51 1.03 11.21 6.28
CA LEU A 51 2.41 11.35 5.84
C LEU A 51 2.95 9.95 5.59
N LEU A 52 3.62 9.79 4.46
CA LEU A 52 4.26 8.55 4.06
C LEU A 52 5.78 8.79 3.97
N TRP A 53 6.53 7.93 4.55
CA TRP A 53 7.97 7.87 4.34
C TRP A 53 8.42 6.41 4.34
N TRP A 54 9.10 6.00 3.28
CA TRP A 54 9.48 4.61 3.03
C TRP A 54 8.24 3.70 3.14
N ASN A 55 8.19 2.76 4.11
CA ASN A 55 7.04 1.90 4.38
C ASN A 55 6.24 2.32 5.64
N PHE A 56 6.53 3.47 6.21
CA PHE A 56 5.83 3.99 7.37
C PHE A 56 4.79 5.04 7.00
N VAL A 57 3.64 4.97 7.67
CA VAL A 57 2.55 5.93 7.53
C VAL A 57 2.20 6.48 8.90
N ALA A 58 2.03 7.80 9.01
CA ALA A 58 1.63 8.46 10.24
C ALA A 58 0.83 9.74 9.97
N THR A 59 0.17 10.25 11.00
CA THR A 59 -0.53 11.54 10.97
C THR A 59 0.38 12.73 11.24
N ARG A 60 1.54 12.47 11.85
CA ARG A 60 2.52 13.49 12.24
C ARG A 60 3.93 13.05 11.90
N ARG A 61 4.77 14.02 11.53
CA ARG A 61 6.17 13.80 11.14
C ARG A 61 6.99 13.18 12.28
N GLU A 62 6.75 13.61 13.51
CA GLU A 62 7.47 13.10 14.69
C GLU A 62 7.32 11.58 14.82
N ARG A 63 6.13 11.05 14.51
CA ARG A 63 5.89 9.60 14.55
C ARG A 63 6.67 8.85 13.46
N LEU A 64 6.90 9.48 12.31
CA LEU A 64 7.77 8.91 11.27
C LEU A 64 9.24 8.94 11.71
N ALA A 65 9.69 10.06 12.33
CA ALA A 65 11.05 10.16 12.85
C ALA A 65 11.34 9.14 13.97
N GLU A 66 10.38 8.96 14.89
CA GLU A 66 10.45 7.91 15.92
C GLU A 66 10.53 6.49 15.29
N ALA A 67 9.74 6.24 14.24
CA ALA A 67 9.77 4.96 13.53
C ALA A 67 11.11 4.76 12.81
N ALA A 68 11.63 5.80 12.17
CA ALA A 68 12.93 5.77 11.50
C ALA A 68 14.07 5.46 12.49
N ALA A 69 14.09 6.12 13.64
CA ALA A 69 15.08 5.90 14.68
C ALA A 69 14.99 4.47 15.28
N ALA A 70 13.76 4.02 15.56
CA ALA A 70 13.54 2.67 16.08
C ALA A 70 13.93 1.58 15.07
N TRP A 71 13.67 1.79 13.77
CA TRP A 71 14.10 0.88 12.72
C TRP A 71 15.61 0.87 12.56
N ALA A 72 16.26 2.04 12.59
CA ALA A 72 17.71 2.17 12.47
C ALA A 72 18.48 1.48 13.61
N ALA A 73 17.85 1.32 14.77
CA ALA A 73 18.42 0.56 15.90
C ALA A 73 18.49 -0.96 15.62
N GLY A 74 17.85 -1.42 14.55
CA GLY A 74 17.78 -2.83 14.20
C GLY A 74 16.68 -3.60 14.95
N PRO A 75 16.47 -4.88 14.59
CA PRO A 75 15.51 -5.73 15.27
C PRO A 75 15.90 -5.96 16.73
N GLY A 76 14.92 -5.82 17.63
CA GLY A 76 15.09 -5.97 19.06
C GLY A 76 14.43 -7.25 19.61
N ASP A 77 14.34 -7.30 20.92
CA ASP A 77 13.61 -8.37 21.60
C ASP A 77 12.08 -8.25 21.39
N ALA A 78 11.32 -9.17 21.99
CA ALA A 78 9.86 -9.22 21.84
C ALA A 78 9.12 -7.95 22.33
N THR A 79 9.78 -7.08 23.10
CA THR A 79 9.22 -5.82 23.61
C THR A 79 9.57 -4.61 22.75
N ALA A 80 10.49 -4.77 21.81
CA ALA A 80 10.90 -3.71 20.90
C ALA A 80 9.76 -3.33 19.94
N ARG A 81 9.79 -2.10 19.45
CA ARG A 81 8.83 -1.64 18.43
C ARG A 81 8.87 -2.48 17.15
N PHE A 82 10.06 -2.95 16.80
CA PHE A 82 10.31 -3.86 15.68
C PHE A 82 11.08 -5.07 16.21
N PRO A 83 10.37 -6.09 16.71
CA PRO A 83 11.03 -7.29 17.22
C PRO A 83 11.60 -8.13 16.09
N GLN A 84 12.58 -8.96 16.41
CA GLN A 84 13.09 -9.95 15.49
C GLN A 84 11.98 -10.91 15.06
N VAL A 85 11.80 -11.10 13.76
CA VAL A 85 10.85 -12.07 13.23
C VAL A 85 11.49 -13.46 13.25
N ALA A 86 10.77 -14.44 13.78
CA ALA A 86 11.27 -15.81 13.89
C ALA A 86 11.56 -16.39 12.48
N GLY A 87 12.76 -16.92 12.32
CA GLY A 87 13.22 -17.48 11.04
C GLY A 87 13.73 -16.46 10.02
N GLU A 88 13.65 -15.15 10.33
CA GLU A 88 14.17 -14.09 9.46
C GLU A 88 15.56 -13.66 9.92
N THR A 89 16.49 -13.56 9.01
CA THR A 89 17.87 -13.13 9.28
C THR A 89 18.24 -11.86 8.50
N GLU A 90 17.41 -11.46 7.55
CA GLU A 90 17.65 -10.26 6.77
C GLU A 90 17.12 -9.01 7.47
N PHE A 91 17.83 -7.91 7.30
CA PHE A 91 17.43 -6.59 7.73
C PHE A 91 17.68 -5.58 6.62
N ILE A 92 16.61 -4.91 6.19
CA ILE A 92 16.67 -3.91 5.14
C ILE A 92 16.84 -2.53 5.79
N PRO A 93 17.98 -1.85 5.63
CA PRO A 93 18.15 -0.50 6.16
C PRO A 93 17.19 0.47 5.48
N ALA A 94 16.58 1.35 6.26
CA ALA A 94 15.75 2.42 5.73
C ALA A 94 16.63 3.49 5.03
N PRO A 95 16.09 4.22 4.03
CA PRO A 95 16.77 5.38 3.50
C PRO A 95 16.95 6.47 4.58
N PRO A 96 17.80 7.47 4.36
CA PRO A 96 17.91 8.59 5.29
C PRO A 96 16.55 9.28 5.50
N PHE A 97 16.20 9.54 6.76
CA PHE A 97 15.00 10.32 7.07
C PHE A 97 15.24 11.78 6.63
N PRO A 98 14.32 12.39 5.84
CA PRO A 98 14.52 13.74 5.34
C PRO A 98 14.67 14.75 6.48
N ALA A 99 15.65 15.62 6.39
CA ALA A 99 15.73 16.81 7.24
C ALA A 99 14.53 17.74 6.99
N ASP A 100 14.26 18.63 7.93
CA ASP A 100 13.21 19.65 7.79
C ASP A 100 13.59 20.68 6.73
#